data_236306ccaf30c22d80f9783e29b2c574
#
_entry.id   236306ccaf30c22d80f9783e29b2c574
#
_cell.length_a   1.000
_cell.length_b   1.000
_cell.length_c   1.000
_cell.angle_alpha   90.00
_cell.angle_beta   90.00
_cell.angle_gamma   90.00
#
_symmetry.space_group_name_H-M   'P 1'
#
loop_
_entity.id
_entity.type
_entity.pdbx_description
1 polymer ?
#
loop_
_entity_poly.entity_id
_entity_poly.type
_entity_poly.pdbx_seq_one_letter_code
_entity_poly.pdbx_strand_id
1 'polypeptide(L)'
;SITIDGQELPEEGRALAKLRAEVGMVFQSYNLFAHKNILDNVTLGPRRIRKMSKSEAEAEAMNLLAKVGVDSQVHKMPAELSGGQQQRVAIARALAMKPKVMLFDEPTSALDPEMVNEVLDTMVSLAREGMTMIVVTHEMGFARKAADRIVFLADGEIIEEAHPDEFFTNPKSERAKDFLSKIINH
;
A
#
# COMPACT_ATOMS: atom_id res chain seq x y z
N SER A 1 -20.72 -0.97 10.57
CA SER A 1 -20.32 -2.12 9.74
C SER A 1 -19.32 -1.70 8.67
N ILE A 2 -18.55 -2.64 8.15
CA ILE A 2 -17.64 -2.44 7.01
C ILE A 2 -18.18 -3.28 5.86
N THR A 3 -18.30 -2.65 4.68
CA THR A 3 -18.78 -3.30 3.47
C THR A 3 -17.71 -3.22 2.38
N ILE A 4 -17.36 -4.34 1.76
CA ILE A 4 -16.42 -4.42 0.65
C ILE A 4 -17.14 -5.04 -0.54
N ASP A 5 -17.19 -4.34 -1.67
CA ASP A 5 -17.85 -4.79 -2.90
C ASP A 5 -19.31 -5.27 -2.66
N GLY A 6 -20.07 -4.49 -1.87
CA GLY A 6 -21.45 -4.77 -1.50
C GLY A 6 -21.65 -5.91 -0.49
N GLN A 7 -20.59 -6.53 0.02
CA GLN A 7 -20.66 -7.58 1.03
C GLN A 7 -20.24 -7.04 2.39
N GLU A 8 -21.09 -7.21 3.39
CA GLU A 8 -20.75 -6.87 4.76
C GLU A 8 -19.64 -7.79 5.29
N LEU A 9 -18.70 -7.19 6.05
CA LEU A 9 -17.56 -7.91 6.62
C LEU A 9 -18.07 -8.94 7.63
N PRO A 10 -17.86 -10.26 7.39
CA PRO A 10 -18.22 -11.29 8.37
C PRO A 10 -17.37 -11.16 9.64
N GLU A 11 -17.95 -11.47 10.80
CA GLU A 11 -17.23 -11.36 12.07
C GLU A 11 -16.07 -12.37 12.16
N GLU A 12 -16.26 -13.60 11.64
CA GLU A 12 -15.24 -14.65 11.72
C GLU A 12 -15.41 -15.76 10.66
N GLY A 13 -14.48 -16.71 10.65
CA GLY A 13 -14.56 -17.94 9.88
C GLY A 13 -14.06 -17.85 8.43
N ARG A 14 -14.47 -18.83 7.61
CA ARG A 14 -14.00 -18.97 6.21
C ARG A 14 -14.41 -17.80 5.31
N ALA A 15 -15.57 -17.20 5.58
CA ALA A 15 -16.07 -16.06 4.82
C ALA A 15 -15.16 -14.84 5.02
N LEU A 16 -14.77 -14.55 6.27
CA LEU A 16 -13.83 -13.49 6.60
C LEU A 16 -12.45 -13.75 5.97
N ALA A 17 -11.95 -14.99 6.03
CA ALA A 17 -10.67 -15.35 5.40
C ALA A 17 -10.69 -15.15 3.88
N LYS A 18 -11.81 -15.47 3.20
CA LYS A 18 -12.00 -15.23 1.77
C LYS A 18 -11.98 -13.74 1.45
N LEU A 19 -12.72 -12.94 2.21
CA LEU A 19 -12.77 -11.49 2.00
C LEU A 19 -11.41 -10.83 2.25
N ARG A 20 -10.70 -11.24 3.33
CA ARG A 20 -9.32 -10.77 3.59
C ARG A 20 -8.34 -11.10 2.48
N ALA A 21 -8.53 -12.19 1.74
CA ALA A 21 -7.70 -12.51 0.58
C ALA A 21 -7.94 -11.56 -0.62
N GLU A 22 -9.02 -10.79 -0.61
CA GLU A 22 -9.35 -9.79 -1.63
C GLU A 22 -8.89 -8.37 -1.23
N VAL A 23 -8.31 -8.22 -0.03
CA VAL A 23 -7.77 -6.96 0.49
C VAL A 23 -6.27 -7.12 0.71
N GLY A 24 -5.47 -6.38 -0.02
CA GLY A 24 -4.03 -6.29 0.22
C GLY A 24 -3.74 -5.29 1.34
N MET A 25 -2.75 -5.57 2.18
CA MET A 25 -2.30 -4.63 3.20
C MET A 25 -0.78 -4.53 3.22
N VAL A 26 -0.29 -3.29 3.24
CA VAL A 26 1.12 -2.93 3.31
C VAL A 26 1.32 -2.08 4.56
N PHE A 27 2.18 -2.55 5.45
CA PHE A 27 2.47 -1.93 6.74
C PHE A 27 3.75 -1.09 6.68
N GLN A 28 3.92 -0.22 7.64
CA GLN A 28 5.13 0.56 7.86
C GLN A 28 6.39 -0.33 7.98
N SER A 29 6.29 -1.49 8.62
CA SER A 29 7.42 -2.37 8.94
C SER A 29 7.60 -3.54 7.96
N TYR A 30 7.23 -3.39 6.71
CA TYR A 30 7.38 -4.34 5.57
C TYR A 30 6.81 -5.75 5.81
N ASN A 31 7.00 -6.35 6.98
CA ASN A 31 6.53 -7.67 7.42
C ASN A 31 6.90 -8.81 6.46
N LEU A 32 8.08 -8.74 5.85
CA LEU A 32 8.60 -9.82 5.02
C LEU A 32 9.00 -11.03 5.87
N PHE A 33 8.84 -12.23 5.31
CA PHE A 33 9.32 -13.45 5.94
C PHE A 33 10.85 -13.49 5.88
N ALA A 34 11.52 -13.19 7.01
CA ALA A 34 12.97 -13.05 7.09
C ALA A 34 13.76 -14.32 6.69
N HIS A 35 13.13 -15.50 6.84
CA HIS A 35 13.70 -16.81 6.50
C HIS A 35 13.42 -17.28 5.06
N LYS A 36 12.88 -16.41 4.21
CA LYS A 36 12.56 -16.67 2.81
C LYS A 36 13.20 -15.62 1.91
N ASN A 37 13.69 -16.06 0.74
CA ASN A 37 14.13 -15.12 -0.27
C ASN A 37 12.95 -14.29 -0.82
N ILE A 38 13.26 -13.30 -1.64
CA ILE A 38 12.25 -12.36 -2.17
C ILE A 38 11.24 -13.07 -3.06
N LEU A 39 11.65 -13.98 -3.93
CA LEU A 39 10.73 -14.74 -4.78
C LEU A 39 9.76 -15.59 -3.96
N ASP A 40 10.27 -16.28 -2.94
CA ASP A 40 9.44 -17.08 -2.03
C ASP A 40 8.47 -16.21 -1.20
N ASN A 41 8.88 -15.00 -0.79
CA ASN A 41 8.01 -14.05 -0.12
C ASN A 41 6.78 -13.71 -0.97
N VAL A 42 6.98 -13.46 -2.26
CA VAL A 42 5.90 -13.05 -3.18
C VAL A 42 5.05 -14.24 -3.62
N THR A 43 5.65 -15.42 -3.83
CA THR A 43 4.93 -16.61 -4.36
C THR A 43 4.15 -17.38 -3.30
N LEU A 44 4.45 -17.21 -2.01
CA LEU A 44 3.85 -18.01 -0.94
C LEU A 44 2.33 -17.90 -0.88
N GLY A 45 1.78 -16.69 -0.90
CA GLY A 45 0.34 -16.42 -0.88
C GLY A 45 -0.39 -17.05 -2.07
N PRO A 46 -0.01 -16.71 -3.32
CA PRO A 46 -0.59 -17.30 -4.53
C PRO A 46 -0.60 -18.84 -4.52
N ARG A 47 0.49 -19.47 -4.12
CA ARG A 47 0.59 -20.95 -4.07
C ARG A 47 -0.28 -21.55 -2.97
N ARG A 48 -0.30 -20.98 -1.78
CA ARG A 48 -1.00 -21.54 -0.61
C ARG A 48 -2.49 -21.25 -0.61
N ILE A 49 -2.89 -20.04 -0.96
CA ILE A 49 -4.27 -19.56 -0.86
C ILE A 49 -4.98 -19.68 -2.20
N ARG A 50 -4.37 -19.20 -3.30
CA ARG A 50 -4.99 -19.24 -4.64
C ARG A 50 -4.74 -20.54 -5.40
N LYS A 51 -3.94 -21.45 -4.81
CA LYS A 51 -3.63 -22.77 -5.38
C LYS A 51 -2.96 -22.72 -6.76
N MET A 52 -2.25 -21.64 -7.05
CA MET A 52 -1.45 -21.53 -8.27
C MET A 52 -0.33 -22.56 -8.28
N SER A 53 0.02 -23.06 -9.45
CA SER A 53 1.22 -23.90 -9.64
C SER A 53 2.48 -23.10 -9.31
N LYS A 54 3.60 -23.78 -9.09
CA LYS A 54 4.88 -23.13 -8.79
C LYS A 54 5.30 -22.22 -9.94
N SER A 55 5.25 -22.71 -11.18
CA SER A 55 5.68 -21.96 -12.36
C SER A 55 4.82 -20.73 -12.64
N GLU A 56 3.49 -20.84 -12.49
CA GLU A 56 2.57 -19.69 -12.65
C GLU A 56 2.83 -18.62 -11.58
N ALA A 57 2.99 -19.04 -10.32
CA ALA A 57 3.26 -18.12 -9.22
C ALA A 57 4.63 -17.41 -9.38
N GLU A 58 5.66 -18.13 -9.84
CA GLU A 58 6.98 -17.55 -10.10
C GLU A 58 6.95 -16.56 -11.28
N ALA A 59 6.27 -16.90 -12.38
CA ALA A 59 6.12 -15.98 -13.51
C ALA A 59 5.37 -14.70 -13.12
N GLU A 60 4.27 -14.81 -12.39
CA GLU A 60 3.51 -13.67 -11.88
C GLU A 60 4.36 -12.83 -10.91
N ALA A 61 5.10 -13.49 -10.00
CA ALA A 61 5.96 -12.78 -9.04
C ALA A 61 7.07 -12.00 -9.75
N MET A 62 7.69 -12.57 -10.79
CA MET A 62 8.72 -11.88 -11.58
C MET A 62 8.16 -10.63 -12.26
N ASN A 63 6.96 -10.72 -12.85
CA ASN A 63 6.29 -9.57 -13.46
C ASN A 63 6.01 -8.46 -12.44
N LEU A 64 5.53 -8.83 -11.25
CA LEU A 64 5.24 -7.87 -10.18
C LEU A 64 6.52 -7.25 -9.59
N LEU A 65 7.57 -8.05 -9.39
CA LEU A 65 8.86 -7.55 -8.90
C LEU A 65 9.52 -6.62 -9.92
N ALA A 66 9.42 -6.91 -11.22
CA ALA A 66 9.85 -6.01 -12.29
C ALA A 66 9.04 -4.71 -12.29
N LYS A 67 7.71 -4.81 -12.12
CA LYS A 67 6.82 -3.64 -12.04
C LYS A 67 7.20 -2.68 -10.91
N VAL A 68 7.65 -3.19 -9.78
CA VAL A 68 8.10 -2.37 -8.64
C VAL A 68 9.63 -2.14 -8.63
N GLY A 69 10.36 -2.56 -9.68
CA GLY A 69 11.79 -2.29 -9.89
C GLY A 69 12.73 -3.02 -8.91
N VAL A 70 12.41 -4.26 -8.53
CA VAL A 70 13.24 -5.08 -7.62
C VAL A 70 13.43 -6.53 -8.11
N ASP A 71 13.18 -6.80 -9.37
CA ASP A 71 13.31 -8.12 -10.00
C ASP A 71 14.76 -8.68 -9.94
N SER A 72 15.76 -7.82 -9.99
CA SER A 72 17.17 -8.22 -9.84
C SER A 72 17.51 -8.76 -8.43
N GLN A 73 16.61 -8.59 -7.45
CA GLN A 73 16.83 -8.96 -6.05
C GLN A 73 16.16 -10.30 -5.66
N VAL A 74 15.58 -11.04 -6.60
CA VAL A 74 14.68 -12.19 -6.34
C VAL A 74 15.26 -13.30 -5.48
N HIS A 75 16.57 -13.52 -5.56
CA HIS A 75 17.27 -14.59 -4.81
C HIS A 75 17.82 -14.12 -3.46
N LYS A 76 17.79 -12.83 -3.17
CA LYS A 76 18.27 -12.26 -1.90
C LYS A 76 17.28 -12.51 -0.77
N MET A 77 17.79 -12.43 0.44
CA MET A 77 17.00 -12.42 1.67
C MET A 77 16.58 -10.97 2.00
N PRO A 78 15.48 -10.75 2.74
CA PRO A 78 15.06 -9.40 3.10
C PRO A 78 16.14 -8.54 3.75
N ALA A 79 16.98 -9.11 4.61
CA ALA A 79 18.07 -8.38 5.29
C ALA A 79 19.16 -7.84 4.35
N GLU A 80 19.21 -8.30 3.10
CA GLU A 80 20.16 -7.86 2.09
C GLU A 80 19.64 -6.69 1.23
N LEU A 81 18.38 -6.25 1.48
CA LEU A 81 17.71 -5.20 0.75
C LEU A 81 17.67 -3.90 1.57
N SER A 82 17.70 -2.75 0.86
CA SER A 82 17.37 -1.46 1.48
C SER A 82 15.91 -1.41 1.95
N GLY A 83 15.58 -0.50 2.87
CA GLY A 83 14.20 -0.31 3.35
C GLY A 83 13.20 -0.07 2.21
N GLY A 84 13.55 0.81 1.26
CA GLY A 84 12.71 1.07 0.09
C GLY A 84 12.53 -0.14 -0.83
N GLN A 85 13.57 -0.97 -1.01
CA GLN A 85 13.44 -2.23 -1.73
C GLN A 85 12.55 -3.23 -0.98
N GLN A 86 12.69 -3.35 0.34
CA GLN A 86 11.82 -4.22 1.14
C GLN A 86 10.36 -3.79 1.06
N GLN A 87 10.08 -2.48 1.11
CA GLN A 87 8.73 -1.95 1.00
C GLN A 87 8.12 -2.24 -0.39
N ARG A 88 8.89 -2.07 -1.47
CA ARG A 88 8.43 -2.41 -2.82
C ARG A 88 8.17 -3.92 -2.98
N VAL A 89 8.98 -4.78 -2.35
CA VAL A 89 8.68 -6.23 -2.26
C VAL A 89 7.38 -6.49 -1.50
N ALA A 90 7.12 -5.78 -0.38
CA ALA A 90 5.87 -5.92 0.37
C ALA A 90 4.65 -5.52 -0.49
N ILE A 91 4.77 -4.47 -1.31
CA ILE A 91 3.76 -4.08 -2.29
C ILE A 91 3.56 -5.20 -3.33
N ALA A 92 4.63 -5.71 -3.95
CA ALA A 92 4.54 -6.81 -4.93
C ALA A 92 3.90 -8.07 -4.33
N ARG A 93 4.23 -8.41 -3.08
CA ARG A 93 3.63 -9.54 -2.34
C ARG A 93 2.13 -9.35 -2.14
N ALA A 94 1.69 -8.16 -1.78
CA ALA A 94 0.26 -7.85 -1.64
C ALA A 94 -0.46 -7.94 -2.99
N LEU A 95 0.11 -7.37 -4.05
CA LEU A 95 -0.42 -7.41 -5.42
C LEU A 95 -0.53 -8.83 -5.98
N ALA A 96 0.39 -9.74 -5.60
CA ALA A 96 0.38 -11.14 -6.05
C ALA A 96 -0.88 -11.89 -5.60
N MET A 97 -1.57 -11.40 -4.58
CA MET A 97 -2.88 -11.89 -4.16
C MET A 97 -4.03 -11.35 -5.02
N LYS A 98 -3.76 -10.52 -6.04
CA LYS A 98 -4.78 -9.89 -6.92
C LYS A 98 -5.92 -9.28 -6.12
N PRO A 99 -5.61 -8.37 -5.19
CA PRO A 99 -6.62 -7.78 -4.31
C PRO A 99 -7.51 -6.81 -5.08
N LYS A 100 -8.75 -6.63 -4.60
CA LYS A 100 -9.67 -5.59 -5.09
C LYS A 100 -9.35 -4.21 -4.50
N VAL A 101 -8.79 -4.19 -3.30
CA VAL A 101 -8.43 -2.97 -2.55
C VAL A 101 -7.07 -3.16 -1.91
N MET A 102 -6.23 -2.14 -1.98
CA MET A 102 -4.95 -2.07 -1.26
C MET A 102 -5.04 -1.07 -0.11
N LEU A 103 -4.67 -1.50 1.08
CA LEU A 103 -4.54 -0.67 2.27
C LEU A 103 -3.06 -0.39 2.53
N PHE A 104 -2.71 0.88 2.74
CA PHE A 104 -1.35 1.29 3.09
C PHE A 104 -1.39 2.05 4.42
N ASP A 105 -0.60 1.57 5.38
CA ASP A 105 -0.48 2.17 6.70
C ASP A 105 0.92 2.78 6.83
N GLU A 106 1.02 4.08 6.60
CA GLU A 106 2.25 4.88 6.61
C GLU A 106 3.44 4.19 5.89
N PRO A 107 3.32 3.88 4.60
CA PRO A 107 4.26 3.01 3.89
C PRO A 107 5.69 3.57 3.76
N THR A 108 5.90 4.84 4.08
CA THR A 108 7.20 5.54 3.94
C THR A 108 7.82 5.96 5.26
N SER A 109 7.09 5.88 6.38
CA SER A 109 7.52 6.44 7.67
C SER A 109 8.76 5.76 8.30
N ALA A 110 9.08 4.53 7.88
CA ALA A 110 10.28 3.80 8.31
C ALA A 110 11.45 3.90 7.29
N LEU A 111 11.35 4.78 6.29
CA LEU A 111 12.34 4.91 5.22
C LEU A 111 13.21 6.16 5.39
N ASP A 112 14.45 6.05 4.94
CA ASP A 112 15.30 7.22 4.73
C ASP A 112 14.74 8.10 3.60
N PRO A 113 14.87 9.44 3.69
CA PRO A 113 14.26 10.37 2.74
C PRO A 113 14.59 10.10 1.26
N GLU A 114 15.79 9.62 0.97
CA GLU A 114 16.22 9.26 -0.38
C GLU A 114 15.51 8.05 -0.98
N MET A 115 14.92 7.19 -0.13
CA MET A 115 14.19 5.97 -0.55
C MET A 115 12.67 6.19 -0.67
N VAL A 116 12.15 7.26 -0.08
CA VAL A 116 10.71 7.58 -0.03
C VAL A 116 10.14 7.71 -1.44
N ASN A 117 10.81 8.46 -2.32
CA ASN A 117 10.32 8.76 -3.66
C ASN A 117 10.08 7.50 -4.51
N GLU A 118 10.97 6.50 -4.44
CA GLU A 118 10.82 5.26 -5.21
C GLU A 118 9.57 4.47 -4.82
N VAL A 119 9.21 4.48 -3.53
CA VAL A 119 7.99 3.83 -3.03
C VAL A 119 6.75 4.62 -3.44
N LEU A 120 6.79 5.95 -3.29
CA LEU A 120 5.67 6.82 -3.68
C LEU A 120 5.41 6.78 -5.19
N ASP A 121 6.44 6.75 -6.03
CA ASP A 121 6.29 6.64 -7.49
C ASP A 121 5.68 5.30 -7.89
N THR A 122 6.03 4.21 -7.19
CA THR A 122 5.38 2.92 -7.35
C THR A 122 3.87 3.02 -7.03
N MET A 123 3.51 3.66 -5.92
CA MET A 123 2.10 3.83 -5.53
C MET A 123 1.34 4.74 -6.48
N VAL A 124 1.95 5.82 -7.00
CA VAL A 124 1.36 6.67 -8.05
C VAL A 124 1.07 5.86 -9.32
N SER A 125 1.98 4.97 -9.72
CA SER A 125 1.75 4.09 -10.86
C SER A 125 0.55 3.18 -10.66
N LEU A 126 0.41 2.59 -9.47
CA LEU A 126 -0.75 1.76 -9.13
C LEU A 126 -2.07 2.53 -9.15
N ALA A 127 -2.07 3.78 -8.63
CA ALA A 127 -3.24 4.66 -8.70
C ALA A 127 -3.67 4.92 -10.14
N ARG A 128 -2.72 5.27 -11.01
CA ARG A 128 -2.96 5.54 -12.44
C ARG A 128 -3.48 4.33 -13.21
N GLU A 129 -3.14 3.13 -12.78
CA GLU A 129 -3.65 1.87 -13.34
C GLU A 129 -5.05 1.52 -12.84
N GLY A 130 -5.65 2.34 -11.97
CA GLY A 130 -7.00 2.16 -11.45
C GLY A 130 -7.10 1.24 -10.23
N MET A 131 -5.98 0.99 -9.51
CA MET A 131 -6.02 0.25 -8.26
C MET A 131 -6.75 1.06 -7.18
N THR A 132 -7.81 0.49 -6.62
CA THR A 132 -8.48 1.09 -5.46
C THR A 132 -7.57 1.00 -4.23
N MET A 133 -7.26 2.16 -3.64
CA MET A 133 -6.36 2.25 -2.50
C MET A 133 -6.93 3.12 -1.38
N ILE A 134 -6.67 2.72 -0.14
CA ILE A 134 -6.81 3.57 1.04
C ILE A 134 -5.41 3.73 1.63
N VAL A 135 -4.93 4.96 1.76
CA VAL A 135 -3.56 5.25 2.18
C VAL A 135 -3.57 6.20 3.37
N VAL A 136 -3.04 5.74 4.49
CA VAL A 136 -2.69 6.60 5.62
C VAL A 136 -1.28 7.11 5.38
N THR A 137 -1.11 8.43 5.29
CA THR A 137 0.18 9.03 4.97
C THR A 137 0.28 10.46 5.47
N HIS A 138 1.49 10.90 5.73
CA HIS A 138 1.87 12.30 5.96
C HIS A 138 2.58 12.93 4.74
N GLU A 139 2.70 12.17 3.63
CA GLU A 139 3.30 12.64 2.38
C GLU A 139 2.29 13.47 1.56
N MET A 140 2.19 14.76 1.86
CA MET A 140 1.17 15.63 1.25
C MET A 140 1.35 15.82 -0.26
N GLY A 141 2.59 15.81 -0.74
CA GLY A 141 2.88 15.84 -2.18
C GLY A 141 2.35 14.63 -2.92
N PHE A 142 2.46 13.45 -2.33
CA PHE A 142 1.88 12.21 -2.85
C PHE A 142 0.34 12.28 -2.80
N ALA A 143 -0.24 12.64 -1.64
CA ALA A 143 -1.68 12.71 -1.47
C ALA A 143 -2.32 13.64 -2.52
N ARG A 144 -1.74 14.82 -2.77
CA ARG A 144 -2.21 15.76 -3.79
C ARG A 144 -2.14 15.20 -5.21
N LYS A 145 -1.13 14.36 -5.52
CA LYS A 145 -0.85 13.83 -6.87
C LYS A 145 -1.66 12.57 -7.20
N ALA A 146 -1.97 11.77 -6.20
CA ALA A 146 -2.49 10.41 -6.38
C ALA A 146 -3.90 10.17 -5.86
N ALA A 147 -4.42 11.01 -4.96
CA ALA A 147 -5.73 10.79 -4.35
C ALA A 147 -6.85 11.38 -5.19
N ASP A 148 -7.99 10.68 -5.22
CA ASP A 148 -9.27 11.22 -5.71
C ASP A 148 -10.05 11.90 -4.58
N ARG A 149 -9.76 11.52 -3.33
CA ARG A 149 -10.44 12.00 -2.13
C ARG A 149 -9.49 12.05 -0.94
N ILE A 150 -9.52 13.15 -0.19
CA ILE A 150 -8.80 13.32 1.07
C ILE A 150 -9.80 13.20 2.22
N VAL A 151 -9.43 12.43 3.23
CA VAL A 151 -10.14 12.35 4.51
C VAL A 151 -9.15 12.78 5.60
N PHE A 152 -9.42 13.95 6.20
CA PHE A 152 -8.59 14.47 7.27
C PHE A 152 -9.16 14.07 8.63
N LEU A 153 -8.33 13.32 9.39
CA LEU A 153 -8.68 12.86 10.73
C LEU A 153 -7.87 13.60 11.79
N ALA A 154 -8.55 13.98 12.87
CA ALA A 154 -7.89 14.48 14.07
C ALA A 154 -8.71 14.06 15.31
N ASP A 155 -8.02 13.78 16.41
CA ASP A 155 -8.62 13.43 17.70
C ASP A 155 -9.62 12.25 17.63
N GLY A 156 -9.41 11.32 16.67
CA GLY A 156 -10.25 10.14 16.45
C GLY A 156 -11.53 10.39 15.63
N GLU A 157 -11.69 11.61 15.09
CA GLU A 157 -12.86 12.01 14.29
C GLU A 157 -12.47 12.41 12.87
N ILE A 158 -13.42 12.24 11.94
CA ILE A 158 -13.30 12.80 10.58
C ILE A 158 -13.65 14.29 10.66
N ILE A 159 -12.65 15.13 10.46
CA ILE A 159 -12.79 16.58 10.54
C ILE A 159 -13.21 17.18 9.21
N GLU A 160 -12.66 16.67 8.13
CA GLU A 160 -12.92 17.16 6.78
C GLU A 160 -12.76 16.08 5.74
N GLU A 161 -13.61 16.10 4.72
CA GLU A 161 -13.53 15.27 3.54
C GLU A 161 -13.68 16.16 2.30
N ALA A 162 -12.74 16.09 1.36
CA ALA A 162 -12.75 16.94 0.17
C ALA A 162 -11.98 16.32 -0.99
N HIS A 163 -12.17 16.85 -2.21
CA HIS A 163 -11.27 16.63 -3.33
C HIS A 163 -9.88 17.21 -3.03
N PRO A 164 -8.76 16.61 -3.48
CA PRO A 164 -7.42 17.12 -3.19
C PRO A 164 -7.25 18.61 -3.49
N ASP A 165 -7.68 19.09 -4.64
CA ASP A 165 -7.54 20.51 -5.00
C ASP A 165 -8.23 21.42 -3.98
N GLU A 166 -9.45 21.07 -3.54
CA GLU A 166 -10.19 21.84 -2.52
C GLU A 166 -9.46 21.77 -1.19
N PHE A 167 -9.08 20.59 -0.74
CA PHE A 167 -8.41 20.39 0.55
C PHE A 167 -7.09 21.19 0.65
N PHE A 168 -6.27 21.18 -0.39
CA PHE A 168 -4.96 21.84 -0.38
C PHE A 168 -5.01 23.34 -0.69
N THR A 169 -6.06 23.86 -1.32
CA THR A 169 -6.16 25.29 -1.68
C THR A 169 -7.13 26.06 -0.80
N ASN A 170 -8.20 25.43 -0.35
CA ASN A 170 -9.27 26.08 0.43
C ASN A 170 -9.88 25.14 1.47
N PRO A 171 -9.09 24.63 2.42
CA PRO A 171 -9.61 23.77 3.50
C PRO A 171 -10.67 24.49 4.31
N LYS A 172 -11.74 23.78 4.67
CA LYS A 172 -12.91 24.35 5.36
C LYS A 172 -12.68 24.46 6.86
N SER A 173 -12.08 23.41 7.47
CA SER A 173 -11.86 23.38 8.91
C SER A 173 -10.64 24.18 9.33
N GLU A 174 -10.72 24.89 10.46
CA GLU A 174 -9.56 25.60 11.03
C GLU A 174 -8.42 24.62 11.38
N ARG A 175 -8.77 23.38 11.77
CA ARG A 175 -7.79 22.35 12.10
C ARG A 175 -6.99 21.91 10.87
N ALA A 176 -7.64 21.77 9.70
CA ALA A 176 -6.96 21.46 8.44
C ALA A 176 -6.10 22.64 7.97
N LYS A 177 -6.57 23.88 8.11
CA LYS A 177 -5.77 25.09 7.80
C LYS A 177 -4.50 25.16 8.63
N ASP A 178 -4.61 24.97 9.95
CA ASP A 178 -3.46 24.96 10.87
C ASP A 178 -2.47 23.83 10.50
N PHE A 179 -2.97 22.63 10.22
CA PHE A 179 -2.14 21.49 9.78
C PHE A 179 -1.38 21.80 8.48
N LEU A 180 -2.08 22.24 7.45
CA LEU A 180 -1.46 22.53 6.16
C LEU A 180 -0.47 23.68 6.24
N SER A 181 -0.74 24.72 7.04
CA SER A 181 0.17 25.84 7.22
C SER A 181 1.52 25.43 7.80
N LYS A 182 1.54 24.40 8.66
CA LYS A 182 2.76 23.86 9.27
C LYS A 182 3.58 23.00 8.30
N ILE A 183 2.91 22.30 7.38
CA ILE A 183 3.59 21.41 6.41
C ILE A 183 4.11 22.16 5.19
N ILE A 184 3.35 23.16 4.70
CA ILE A 184 3.73 23.91 3.50
C ILE A 184 4.89 24.89 3.77
N ASN A 185 5.09 25.29 5.03
CA ASN A 185 6.14 26.22 5.44
C ASN A 185 7.45 25.52 5.87
N HIS A 186 7.57 24.24 5.66
CA HIS A 186 8.79 23.43 5.82
C HIS A 186 9.21 22.83 4.47
#